data_d624687324e72af384f4548f687c341e
#
_entry.id   d624687324e72af384f4548f687c341e
#
_cell.length_a   1.000
_cell.length_b   1.000
_cell.length_c   1.000
_cell.angle_alpha   90.00
_cell.angle_beta   90.00
_cell.angle_gamma   90.00
#
_symmetry.space_group_name_H-M   'P 1'
#
loop_
_entity.id
_entity.type
_entity.pdbx_description
1 polymer ?
#
loop_
_entity_poly.entity_id
_entity_poly.type
_entity_poly.pdbx_seq_one_letter_code
_entity_poly.pdbx_strand_id
1 'polypeptide(L)' 'MENKVISPCISICKTDPVTGYCYGCARTNDEKKIWKSENSTDEWKSKNLEEIIKRMKGWQLETFKESYKHKLNN' A
#
# COMPACT_ATOMS: atom_id res chain seq x y z
N MET A 1 -3.60 22.84 4.29
CA MET A 1 -2.74 21.91 3.58
C MET A 1 -3.04 20.48 3.96
N GLU A 2 -3.23 19.65 2.98
CA GLU A 2 -3.64 18.28 3.21
C GLU A 2 -2.45 17.35 3.28
N ASN A 3 -2.34 16.64 4.38
CA ASN A 3 -1.30 15.65 4.57
C ASN A 3 -1.86 14.25 4.41
N LYS A 4 -2.60 14.05 3.33
CA LYS A 4 -3.20 12.75 3.08
C LYS A 4 -2.14 11.73 2.69
N VAL A 5 -2.23 10.56 3.29
CA VAL A 5 -1.36 9.46 2.93
C VAL A 5 -1.84 8.91 1.59
N ILE A 6 -0.93 8.86 0.62
CA ILE A 6 -1.26 8.39 -0.71
C ILE A 6 -1.40 6.88 -0.71
N SER A 7 -2.41 6.38 -1.41
CA SER A 7 -2.66 4.95 -1.51
C SER A 7 -1.45 4.21 -2.09
N PRO A 8 -1.06 3.08 -1.49
CA PRO A 8 0.09 2.30 -1.99
C PRO A 8 -0.23 1.44 -3.23
N CYS A 9 -1.42 1.56 -3.78
CA CYS A 9 -1.78 0.78 -4.97
C CYS A 9 -0.94 1.21 -6.17
N ILE A 10 -0.31 0.24 -6.84
CA ILE A 10 0.51 0.50 -8.03
C ILE A 10 -0.09 -0.13 -9.28
N SER A 11 -1.41 -0.20 -9.33
CA SER A 11 -2.19 -0.74 -10.45
C SER A 11 -2.09 -2.25 -10.60
N ILE A 12 -1.50 -2.94 -9.65
CA ILE A 12 -1.49 -4.41 -9.60
C ILE A 12 -2.41 -4.82 -8.45
N CYS A 13 -3.58 -5.34 -8.77
CA CYS A 13 -4.61 -5.64 -7.78
C CYS A 13 -4.90 -7.14 -7.66
N LYS A 14 -3.88 -7.95 -7.76
CA LYS A 14 -4.03 -9.40 -7.60
C LYS A 14 -3.52 -9.85 -6.25
N THR A 15 -4.28 -10.69 -5.59
CA THR A 15 -3.93 -11.21 -4.26
C THR A 15 -3.28 -12.58 -4.39
N ASP A 16 -2.14 -12.75 -3.72
CA ASP A 16 -1.46 -14.02 -3.64
C ASP A 16 -2.30 -14.99 -2.79
N PRO A 17 -2.74 -16.12 -3.33
CA PRO A 17 -3.56 -17.05 -2.56
C PRO A 17 -2.83 -17.73 -1.40
N VAL A 18 -1.50 -17.70 -1.42
CA VAL A 18 -0.70 -18.30 -0.35
C VAL A 18 -0.54 -17.36 0.84
N THR A 19 -0.16 -16.12 0.57
CA THR A 19 0.10 -15.15 1.64
C THR A 19 -1.10 -14.28 1.98
N GLY A 20 -2.04 -14.13 1.04
CA GLY A 20 -3.17 -13.24 1.21
C GLY A 20 -2.82 -11.78 0.96
N TYR A 21 -1.59 -11.50 0.55
CA TYR A 21 -1.14 -10.14 0.26
C TYR A 21 -1.24 -9.83 -1.23
N CYS A 22 -1.51 -8.57 -1.53
CA CYS A 22 -1.52 -8.11 -2.91
C CYS A 22 -0.10 -8.17 -3.49
N TYR A 23 0.02 -8.65 -4.72
CA TYR A 23 1.33 -8.74 -5.39
C TYR A 23 1.99 -7.39 -5.57
N GLY A 24 1.18 -6.33 -5.72
CA GLY A 24 1.73 -5.01 -5.95
C GLY A 24 2.05 -4.25 -4.67
N CYS A 25 1.13 -4.24 -3.72
CA CYS A 25 1.25 -3.39 -2.54
C CYS A 25 1.29 -4.15 -1.22
N ALA A 26 1.30 -5.47 -1.26
CA ALA A 26 1.39 -6.33 -0.07
C ALA A 26 0.29 -6.07 0.97
N ARG A 27 -0.86 -5.54 0.55
CA ARG A 27 -2.00 -5.35 1.45
C ARG A 27 -2.91 -6.56 1.39
N THR A 28 -3.56 -6.87 2.53
CA THR A 28 -4.63 -7.86 2.54
C THR A 28 -5.90 -7.22 1.99
N ASN A 29 -6.89 -8.05 1.67
CA ASN A 29 -8.18 -7.54 1.19
C ASN A 29 -8.85 -6.68 2.26
N ASP A 30 -8.73 -7.06 3.53
CA ASP A 30 -9.29 -6.29 4.62
C ASP A 30 -8.63 -4.92 4.73
N GLU A 31 -7.31 -4.88 4.58
CA GLU A 31 -6.57 -3.62 4.60
C GLU A 31 -6.99 -2.71 3.47
N LYS A 32 -7.21 -3.28 2.28
CA LYS A 32 -7.69 -2.49 1.15
C LYS A 32 -9.04 -1.87 1.43
N LYS A 33 -9.94 -2.61 2.09
CA LYS A 33 -11.26 -2.10 2.47
C LYS A 33 -11.13 -0.94 3.46
N ILE A 34 -10.25 -1.08 4.45
CA ILE A 34 -10.04 -0.03 5.43
C ILE A 34 -9.47 1.22 4.77
N TRP A 35 -8.56 1.06 3.83
CA TRP A 35 -8.00 2.19 3.10
C TRP A 35 -9.07 3.00 2.37
N LYS A 36 -10.12 2.34 1.87
CA LYS A 36 -11.21 2.98 1.17
C LYS A 36 -12.28 3.53 2.11
N SER A 37 -12.24 3.14 3.38
CA SER A 37 -13.23 3.57 4.35
C SER A 37 -13.03 5.02 4.75
N GLU A 38 -14.14 5.74 4.89
CA GLU A 38 -14.11 7.11 5.38
C GLU A 38 -13.68 7.20 6.83
N ASN A 39 -13.78 6.09 7.56
CA ASN A 39 -13.43 6.05 8.97
C ASN A 39 -11.94 5.81 9.21
N SER A 40 -11.18 5.51 8.17
CA SER A 40 -9.74 5.30 8.34
C SER A 40 -9.04 6.65 8.53
N THR A 41 -8.07 6.68 9.44
CA THR A 41 -7.31 7.89 9.73
C THR A 41 -5.99 7.87 8.98
N ASP A 42 -5.40 9.06 8.80
CA ASP A 42 -4.08 9.15 8.19
C ASP A 42 -3.03 8.46 9.06
N GLU A 43 -3.23 8.52 10.37
CA GLU A 43 -2.33 7.84 11.31
C GLU A 43 -2.36 6.33 11.08
N TRP A 44 -3.56 5.74 10.95
CA TRP A 44 -3.67 4.32 10.66
C TRP A 44 -3.03 3.97 9.33
N LYS A 45 -3.26 4.81 8.31
CA LYS A 45 -2.70 4.58 6.98
C LYS A 45 -1.18 4.62 6.99
N SER A 46 -0.60 5.56 7.74
CA SER A 46 0.85 5.67 7.85
C SER A 46 1.45 4.42 8.50
N LYS A 47 0.81 3.93 9.55
CA LYS A 47 1.28 2.71 10.23
C LYS A 47 1.14 1.50 9.32
N ASN A 48 0.03 1.40 8.60
CA ASN A 48 -0.17 0.29 7.69
C ASN A 48 0.85 0.33 6.56
N LEU A 49 1.17 1.52 6.08
CA LEU A 49 2.17 1.68 5.03
C LEU A 49 3.53 1.13 5.48
N GLU A 50 3.92 1.43 6.72
CA GLU A 50 5.16 0.88 7.27
C GLU A 50 5.13 -0.64 7.33
N GLU A 51 3.99 -1.20 7.70
CA GLU A 51 3.84 -2.66 7.79
C GLU A 51 3.95 -3.30 6.41
N ILE A 52 3.30 -2.74 5.40
CA ILE A 52 3.35 -3.33 4.07
C ILE A 52 4.74 -3.24 3.46
N ILE A 53 5.48 -2.19 3.75
CA ILE A 53 6.86 -2.06 3.29
C ILE A 53 7.72 -3.16 3.89
N LYS A 54 7.50 -3.50 5.15
CA LYS A 54 8.22 -4.59 5.80
C LYS A 54 7.90 -5.96 5.20
N ARG A 55 6.73 -6.11 4.60
CA ARG A 55 6.33 -7.36 3.96
C ARG A 55 6.96 -7.55 2.59
N MET A 56 7.39 -6.46 1.96
CA MET A 56 7.97 -6.50 0.62
C MET A 56 9.45 -6.81 0.65
N LYS A 57 9.92 -7.54 -0.36
CA LYS A 57 11.34 -7.90 -0.47
C LYS A 57 11.73 -7.95 -1.94
N GLY A 58 13.02 -7.69 -2.20
CA GLY A 58 13.59 -7.81 -3.53
C GLY A 58 12.95 -6.82 -4.51
N TRP A 59 12.68 -7.30 -5.73
CA TRP A 59 12.18 -6.41 -6.79
C TRP A 59 10.79 -5.86 -6.48
N GLN A 60 9.99 -6.57 -5.68
CA GLN A 60 8.67 -6.07 -5.31
C GLN A 60 8.80 -4.76 -4.54
N LEU A 61 9.71 -4.73 -3.58
CA LEU A 61 9.94 -3.53 -2.80
C LEU A 61 10.47 -2.39 -3.66
N GLU A 62 11.40 -2.68 -4.56
CA GLU A 62 11.95 -1.67 -5.44
C GLU A 62 10.90 -1.12 -6.40
N THR A 63 10.10 -2.01 -6.98
CA THR A 63 9.02 -1.61 -7.88
C THR A 63 8.00 -0.73 -7.15
N PHE A 64 7.65 -1.12 -5.94
CA PHE A 64 6.72 -0.34 -5.13
C PHE A 64 7.29 1.05 -4.83
N LYS A 65 8.54 1.12 -4.41
CA LYS A 65 9.17 2.39 -4.08
C LYS A 65 9.20 3.34 -5.27
N GLU A 66 9.53 2.82 -6.44
CA GLU A 66 9.56 3.62 -7.66
C GLU A 66 8.17 4.15 -7.99
N SER A 67 7.18 3.27 -8.01
CA SER A 67 5.82 3.67 -8.34
C SER A 67 5.25 4.66 -7.33
N TYR A 68 5.52 4.44 -6.06
CA TYR A 68 5.05 5.33 -5.01
C TYR A 68 5.71 6.70 -5.11
N LYS A 69 7.00 6.71 -5.43
CA LYS A 69 7.75 7.95 -5.62
C LYS A 69 7.15 8.78 -6.75
N HIS A 70 6.76 8.12 -7.84
CA HIS A 70 6.10 8.83 -8.94
C HIS A 70 4.79 9.47 -8.51
N LYS A 71 4.02 8.77 -7.67
CA LYS A 71 2.79 9.33 -7.14
C LYS A 71 3.03 10.55 -6.29
N LEU A 72 4.09 10.52 -5.49
CA LEU A 72 4.42 11.63 -4.61
C LEU A 72 4.90 12.86 -5.38
N ASN A 73 5.50 12.65 -6.54
CA ASN A 73 6.05 13.74 -7.34
C ASN A 73 5.07 14.33 -8.35
N ASN A 74 3.89 13.77 -8.44
CA ASN A 74 2.86 14.30 -9.35
C ASN A 74 1.96 15.29 -8.61
#